data_eaf43ced776778cf1adad228501f7a15
#
_entry.id   eaf43ced776778cf1adad228501f7a15
#
_cell.length_a   1.000
_cell.length_b   1.000
_cell.length_c   1.000
_cell.angle_alpha   90.00
_cell.angle_beta   90.00
_cell.angle_gamma   90.00
#
_symmetry.space_group_name_H-M   'P 1'
#
loop_
_entity.id
_entity.type
_entity.pdbx_description
1 polymer ?
#
loop_
_entity_poly.entity_id
_entity_poly.type
_entity_poly.pdbx_seq_one_letter_code
_entity_poly.pdbx_strand_id
1 'polypeptide(L)'
;MKFTAALLSLAAYVAAAPVSDLVERQIGAVGTTANELTLGSCRDIIFIFARGSTEIGNLVSTRLNHNVMFAADAWQGGSVGPPTCNRLKREYGSLSVACQGVGDPYDATLAANFLPEGTTSDAYNEAIRLFTLANTKCPGQGAAVMVASIRRLSSTIQNQIAGVVLYGNTRNAQENGNIPNFPNDKVETICALTDGVCYGTLTVTAGHLSYGDDVDDAVDFLSDRIGDA
;
A
#
# COMPACT_ATOMS: atom_id res chain seq x y z
N MET A 1 -30.69 47.62 -54.41
CA MET A 1 -30.40 47.37 -52.99
C MET A 1 -29.53 46.11 -52.91
N LYS A 2 -28.28 46.26 -52.49
CA LYS A 2 -27.37 45.12 -52.35
C LYS A 2 -27.21 44.81 -50.85
N PHE A 3 -27.65 43.65 -50.41
CA PHE A 3 -27.42 43.18 -49.05
C PHE A 3 -26.09 42.40 -48.99
N THR A 4 -25.12 42.93 -48.28
CA THR A 4 -23.89 42.19 -47.92
C THR A 4 -24.11 41.48 -46.59
N ALA A 5 -24.09 40.15 -46.60
CA ALA A 5 -24.10 39.33 -45.40
C ALA A 5 -22.66 39.23 -44.85
N ALA A 6 -22.48 39.74 -43.62
CA ALA A 6 -21.22 39.55 -42.90
C ALA A 6 -21.27 38.21 -42.09
N LEU A 7 -20.39 37.28 -42.47
CA LEU A 7 -20.17 36.04 -41.71
C LEU A 7 -19.23 36.37 -40.57
N LEU A 8 -19.75 36.33 -39.32
CA LEU A 8 -18.93 36.30 -38.10
C LEU A 8 -18.45 34.87 -37.88
N SER A 9 -17.17 34.61 -38.07
CA SER A 9 -16.53 33.40 -37.68
C SER A 9 -16.18 33.49 -36.17
N LEU A 10 -16.91 32.77 -35.31
CA LEU A 10 -16.50 32.51 -33.93
C LEU A 10 -15.36 31.52 -33.93
N ALA A 11 -14.14 31.98 -33.71
CA ALA A 11 -13.03 31.11 -33.37
C ALA A 11 -13.14 30.71 -31.89
N ALA A 12 -13.57 29.46 -31.58
CA ALA A 12 -13.51 28.89 -30.27
C ALA A 12 -12.06 28.60 -29.91
N TYR A 13 -11.45 29.40 -29.05
CA TYR A 13 -10.18 29.07 -28.43
C TYR A 13 -10.41 27.96 -27.39
N VAL A 14 -10.14 26.73 -27.75
CA VAL A 14 -9.97 25.64 -26.78
C VAL A 14 -8.59 25.84 -26.17
N ALA A 15 -8.55 26.37 -24.95
CA ALA A 15 -7.34 26.36 -24.14
C ALA A 15 -7.03 24.90 -23.80
N ALA A 16 -6.11 24.29 -24.54
CA ALA A 16 -5.55 23.00 -24.17
C ALA A 16 -4.78 23.19 -22.86
N ALA A 17 -5.26 22.60 -21.78
CA ALA A 17 -4.47 22.48 -20.55
C ALA A 17 -3.16 21.75 -20.90
N PRO A 18 -2.02 22.13 -20.30
CA PRO A 18 -0.74 21.53 -20.63
C PRO A 18 -0.80 20.02 -20.32
N VAL A 19 -0.63 19.22 -21.37
CA VAL A 19 -0.68 17.75 -21.29
C VAL A 19 0.44 17.20 -20.39
N SER A 20 1.48 17.98 -20.12
CA SER A 20 2.56 17.68 -19.20
C SER A 20 2.08 17.35 -17.77
N ASP A 21 1.17 18.14 -17.19
CA ASP A 21 0.64 17.92 -15.83
C ASP A 21 -0.18 16.62 -15.69
N LEU A 22 -0.85 16.20 -16.77
CA LEU A 22 -1.63 14.96 -16.78
C LEU A 22 -0.74 13.72 -16.96
N VAL A 23 0.34 13.85 -17.73
CA VAL A 23 1.30 12.77 -17.96
C VAL A 23 2.16 12.57 -16.70
N GLU A 24 2.59 13.64 -16.03
CA GLU A 24 3.37 13.55 -14.80
C GLU A 24 2.57 12.95 -13.63
N ARG A 25 1.27 13.20 -13.57
CA ARG A 25 0.37 12.56 -12.58
C ARG A 25 0.13 11.07 -12.82
N GLN A 26 0.35 10.56 -14.02
CA GLN A 26 0.22 9.12 -14.34
C GLN A 26 1.56 8.38 -14.35
N ILE A 27 2.68 9.07 -14.53
CA ILE A 27 4.02 8.46 -14.47
C ILE A 27 4.37 8.22 -13.01
N GLY A 28 4.45 6.95 -12.63
CA GLY A 28 4.84 6.52 -11.29
C GLY A 28 3.70 6.15 -10.34
N ALA A 29 2.43 6.41 -10.68
CA ALA A 29 1.32 5.91 -9.90
C ALA A 29 1.24 4.37 -10.01
N VAL A 30 1.06 3.69 -8.87
CA VAL A 30 0.85 2.25 -8.84
C VAL A 30 -0.65 1.91 -8.78
N GLY A 31 -1.03 0.85 -9.48
CA GLY A 31 -2.33 0.22 -9.36
C GLY A 31 -2.30 -0.90 -8.30
N THR A 32 -3.01 -1.97 -8.59
CA THR A 32 -3.07 -3.13 -7.68
C THR A 32 -1.79 -3.98 -7.64
N THR A 33 -0.72 -3.61 -8.34
CA THR A 33 0.58 -4.32 -8.39
C THR A 33 1.72 -3.32 -8.30
N ALA A 34 2.70 -3.61 -7.43
CA ALA A 34 3.94 -2.85 -7.33
C ALA A 34 5.13 -3.79 -7.11
N ASN A 35 6.16 -3.65 -7.93
CA ASN A 35 7.39 -4.44 -7.90
C ASN A 35 8.64 -3.57 -8.03
N GLU A 36 8.55 -2.31 -7.60
CA GLU A 36 9.60 -1.32 -7.89
C GLU A 36 10.89 -1.57 -7.11
N LEU A 37 10.83 -2.21 -5.93
CA LEU A 37 12.03 -2.65 -5.23
C LEU A 37 12.73 -3.81 -5.96
N THR A 38 11.97 -4.79 -6.44
CA THR A 38 12.56 -5.98 -7.09
C THR A 38 13.06 -5.68 -8.49
N LEU A 39 12.34 -4.89 -9.26
CA LEU A 39 12.62 -4.62 -10.67
C LEU A 39 13.34 -3.29 -10.93
N GLY A 40 13.19 -2.31 -10.02
CA GLY A 40 13.71 -0.95 -10.20
C GLY A 40 15.09 -0.72 -9.57
N SER A 41 15.55 0.53 -9.61
CA SER A 41 16.72 1.01 -8.89
C SER A 41 16.40 1.23 -7.41
N CYS A 42 17.43 1.43 -6.57
CA CYS A 42 17.25 1.91 -5.21
C CYS A 42 16.59 3.29 -5.21
N ARG A 43 15.75 3.53 -4.21
CA ARG A 43 15.10 4.81 -3.93
C ARG A 43 15.33 5.18 -2.46
N ASP A 44 15.13 6.45 -2.14
CA ASP A 44 15.32 6.96 -0.78
C ASP A 44 14.32 6.38 0.20
N ILE A 45 13.08 6.17 -0.24
CA ILE A 45 11.99 5.58 0.54
C ILE A 45 11.53 4.28 -0.12
N ILE A 46 11.48 3.20 0.66
CA ILE A 46 10.94 1.91 0.22
C ILE A 46 9.67 1.61 1.01
N PHE A 47 8.53 1.60 0.33
CA PHE A 47 7.24 1.20 0.90
C PHE A 47 6.95 -0.25 0.55
N ILE A 48 6.98 -1.15 1.54
CA ILE A 48 6.62 -2.57 1.39
C ILE A 48 5.22 -2.78 1.97
N PHE A 49 4.34 -3.39 1.20
CA PHE A 49 2.94 -3.58 1.55
C PHE A 49 2.50 -5.04 1.39
N ALA A 50 1.81 -5.56 2.40
CA ALA A 50 1.12 -6.84 2.30
C ALA A 50 -0.40 -6.60 2.27
N ARG A 51 -1.03 -7.10 1.22
CA ARG A 51 -2.48 -6.96 1.02
C ARG A 51 -3.28 -7.72 2.07
N GLY A 52 -4.50 -7.28 2.32
CA GLY A 52 -5.48 -8.01 3.13
C GLY A 52 -5.93 -9.32 2.48
N SER A 53 -6.56 -10.18 3.27
CA SER A 53 -7.11 -11.46 2.78
C SER A 53 -8.14 -11.21 1.69
N THR A 54 -8.05 -11.98 0.61
CA THR A 54 -8.89 -11.90 -0.60
C THR A 54 -8.67 -10.68 -1.49
N GLU A 55 -7.85 -9.73 -1.08
CA GLU A 55 -7.49 -8.59 -1.93
C GLU A 55 -6.71 -9.03 -3.17
N ILE A 56 -7.03 -8.32 -4.28
CA ILE A 56 -6.41 -8.59 -5.58
C ILE A 56 -5.12 -7.79 -5.70
N GLY A 57 -4.16 -8.40 -6.28
CA GLY A 57 -2.91 -7.77 -6.57
C GLY A 57 -1.72 -8.58 -6.08
N ASN A 58 -0.56 -8.08 -6.13
CA ASN A 58 0.59 -8.54 -5.44
C ASN A 58 0.68 -7.83 -4.20
N LEU A 59 0.07 -7.44 -4.79
CA LEU A 59 -1.10 -7.01 -5.46
C LEU A 59 -1.69 -7.97 -6.51
N VAL A 60 -1.39 -8.86 -7.35
CA VAL A 60 -2.13 -9.90 -8.07
C VAL A 60 -1.31 -11.15 -8.35
N SER A 61 -1.82 -12.32 -8.03
CA SER A 61 -1.42 -13.57 -8.67
C SER A 61 -2.11 -13.66 -10.03
N THR A 62 -1.35 -13.73 -11.11
CA THR A 62 -1.87 -13.94 -12.46
C THR A 62 -2.24 -15.41 -12.68
N ARG A 63 -3.42 -15.80 -12.22
CA ARG A 63 -4.14 -16.93 -12.79
C ARG A 63 -5.51 -16.44 -13.23
N LEU A 64 -5.54 -15.91 -14.45
CA LEU A 64 -6.78 -15.65 -15.19
C LEU A 64 -7.44 -16.98 -15.55
N ASN A 65 -8.39 -17.43 -14.74
CA ASN A 65 -9.46 -18.27 -15.25
C ASN A 65 -10.59 -17.35 -15.70
N HIS A 66 -10.64 -17.10 -17.00
CA HIS A 66 -11.74 -16.44 -17.66
C HIS A 66 -13.02 -17.22 -17.43
N ASN A 67 -13.90 -16.78 -16.57
CA ASN A 67 -15.37 -17.01 -16.63
C ASN A 67 -16.08 -16.75 -15.29
N VAL A 68 -15.79 -15.65 -14.60
CA VAL A 68 -16.74 -15.15 -13.58
C VAL A 68 -16.80 -13.63 -13.68
N MET A 69 -17.86 -13.11 -14.26
CA MET A 69 -18.26 -11.72 -14.11
C MET A 69 -18.89 -11.54 -12.74
N PHE A 70 -18.16 -10.96 -11.80
CA PHE A 70 -18.75 -10.39 -10.59
C PHE A 70 -18.80 -8.88 -10.72
N ALA A 71 -19.92 -8.29 -10.26
CA ALA A 71 -20.13 -6.86 -10.25
C ALA A 71 -18.98 -6.15 -9.50
N ALA A 72 -18.39 -5.18 -10.16
CA ALA A 72 -17.09 -4.58 -9.80
C ALA A 72 -17.11 -3.60 -8.61
N ASP A 73 -18.18 -3.51 -7.83
CA ASP A 73 -18.38 -2.36 -6.94
C ASP A 73 -18.28 -2.64 -5.43
N ALA A 74 -18.02 -3.88 -4.99
CA ALA A 74 -18.06 -4.21 -3.56
C ALA A 74 -16.79 -4.82 -2.97
N TRP A 75 -15.78 -5.18 -3.79
CA TRP A 75 -14.57 -5.87 -3.32
C TRP A 75 -13.33 -5.34 -4.05
N GLN A 76 -13.07 -4.03 -3.97
CA GLN A 76 -11.85 -3.47 -4.54
C GLN A 76 -10.70 -3.65 -3.55
N GLY A 77 -10.02 -4.78 -3.66
CA GLY A 77 -8.71 -4.98 -3.05
C GLY A 77 -7.74 -3.90 -3.54
N GLY A 78 -6.94 -3.39 -2.61
CA GLY A 78 -6.12 -2.20 -2.85
C GLY A 78 -6.73 -0.95 -2.23
N SER A 79 -7.59 -1.12 -1.22
CA SER A 79 -8.24 -0.01 -0.53
C SER A 79 -7.25 0.92 0.17
N VAL A 80 -6.11 0.43 0.62
CA VAL A 80 -5.12 1.24 1.36
C VAL A 80 -3.71 1.21 0.78
N GLY A 81 -3.20 0.08 0.28
CA GLY A 81 -1.83 -0.05 -0.21
C GLY A 81 -1.49 0.88 -1.37
N PRO A 82 -2.16 0.77 -2.54
CA PRO A 82 -1.94 1.66 -3.66
C PRO A 82 -2.21 3.14 -3.36
N PRO A 83 -3.29 3.54 -2.65
CA PRO A 83 -3.48 4.93 -2.26
C PRO A 83 -2.35 5.47 -1.37
N THR A 84 -1.90 4.72 -0.37
CA THR A 84 -0.77 5.11 0.50
C THR A 84 0.52 5.30 -0.31
N CYS A 85 0.86 4.32 -1.16
CA CYS A 85 2.00 4.44 -2.07
C CYS A 85 1.93 5.69 -2.95
N ASN A 86 0.77 5.90 -3.60
CA ASN A 86 0.58 7.03 -4.49
C ASN A 86 0.60 8.37 -3.75
N ARG A 87 0.17 8.40 -2.48
CA ARG A 87 0.26 9.59 -1.63
C ARG A 87 1.71 9.90 -1.27
N LEU A 88 2.48 8.91 -0.81
CA LEU A 88 3.92 9.06 -0.55
C LEU A 88 4.67 9.52 -1.81
N LYS A 89 4.36 8.98 -2.98
CA LYS A 89 4.95 9.45 -4.25
C LYS A 89 4.59 10.89 -4.62
N ARG A 90 3.41 11.35 -4.25
CA ARG A 90 3.04 12.78 -4.44
C ARG A 90 3.79 13.69 -3.48
N GLU A 91 4.07 13.24 -2.28
CA GLU A 91 4.71 14.02 -1.23
C GLU A 91 6.23 14.10 -1.44
N TYR A 92 6.89 12.96 -1.64
CA TYR A 92 8.35 12.86 -1.75
C TYR A 92 8.87 12.78 -3.20
N GLY A 93 7.98 12.71 -4.17
CA GLY A 93 8.34 12.53 -5.57
C GLY A 93 8.37 11.06 -6.01
N SER A 94 7.89 10.81 -7.24
CA SER A 94 7.81 9.45 -7.79
C SER A 94 9.16 8.78 -8.06
N LEU A 95 10.25 9.56 -8.08
CA LEU A 95 11.61 9.06 -8.23
C LEU A 95 12.30 8.77 -6.88
N SER A 96 11.78 9.28 -5.77
CA SER A 96 12.31 9.04 -4.42
C SER A 96 11.63 7.87 -3.71
N VAL A 97 10.44 7.46 -4.15
CA VAL A 97 9.65 6.38 -3.52
C VAL A 97 9.57 5.15 -4.42
N ALA A 98 9.94 3.99 -3.88
CA ALA A 98 9.68 2.69 -4.50
C ALA A 98 8.62 1.93 -3.70
N CYS A 99 7.60 1.41 -4.37
CA CYS A 99 6.57 0.59 -3.77
C CYS A 99 6.73 -0.88 -4.18
N GLN A 100 6.54 -1.77 -3.20
CA GLN A 100 6.70 -3.20 -3.36
C GLN A 100 5.59 -3.94 -2.63
N GLY A 101 4.79 -4.68 -3.37
CA GLY A 101 3.84 -5.62 -2.77
C GLY A 101 4.52 -6.93 -2.35
N VAL A 102 4.07 -7.51 -1.23
CA VAL A 102 4.41 -8.90 -0.89
C VAL A 102 3.61 -9.81 -1.81
N GLY A 103 4.31 -10.48 -2.72
CA GLY A 103 3.74 -11.31 -3.76
C GLY A 103 3.85 -12.81 -3.46
N ASP A 104 3.80 -13.62 -4.52
CA ASP A 104 3.98 -15.08 -4.44
C ASP A 104 5.24 -15.44 -3.65
N PRO A 105 5.16 -16.36 -2.66
CA PRO A 105 4.05 -17.28 -2.34
C PRO A 105 2.99 -16.78 -1.33
N TYR A 106 2.83 -15.48 -1.12
CA TYR A 106 1.77 -14.95 -0.25
C TYR A 106 0.41 -14.93 -0.96
N ASP A 107 -0.44 -15.92 -0.67
CA ASP A 107 -1.75 -16.08 -1.30
C ASP A 107 -2.87 -15.21 -0.70
N ALA A 108 -2.65 -14.57 0.45
CA ALA A 108 -3.62 -13.76 1.19
C ALA A 108 -4.98 -14.46 1.40
N THR A 109 -4.94 -15.73 1.84
CA THR A 109 -6.17 -16.52 2.07
C THR A 109 -6.76 -16.21 3.44
N LEU A 110 -8.11 -16.24 3.55
CA LEU A 110 -8.79 -16.12 4.85
C LEU A 110 -8.37 -17.23 5.83
N ALA A 111 -8.12 -18.44 5.33
CA ALA A 111 -7.72 -19.58 6.16
C ALA A 111 -6.41 -19.33 6.91
N ALA A 112 -5.50 -18.55 6.35
CA ALA A 112 -4.23 -18.23 6.98
C ALA A 112 -4.40 -17.42 8.30
N ASN A 113 -5.46 -16.64 8.43
CA ASN A 113 -5.74 -15.84 9.64
C ASN A 113 -6.01 -16.71 10.88
N PHE A 114 -6.40 -17.98 10.70
CA PHE A 114 -6.64 -18.93 11.80
C PHE A 114 -5.36 -19.64 12.27
N LEU A 115 -4.24 -19.46 11.59
CA LEU A 115 -2.97 -19.99 12.03
C LEU A 115 -2.46 -19.25 13.29
N PRO A 116 -1.61 -19.87 14.12
CA PRO A 116 -1.07 -19.23 15.34
C PRO A 116 -0.39 -17.88 15.07
N GLU A 117 0.23 -17.71 13.89
CA GLU A 117 0.89 -16.48 13.48
C GLU A 117 -0.05 -15.49 12.75
N GLY A 118 -1.30 -15.88 12.47
CA GLY A 118 -2.23 -15.12 11.64
C GLY A 118 -1.85 -15.09 10.14
N THR A 119 -0.84 -15.87 9.74
CA THR A 119 -0.35 -15.97 8.36
C THR A 119 0.45 -17.26 8.16
N THR A 120 0.80 -17.60 6.91
CA THR A 120 1.64 -18.75 6.59
C THR A 120 3.13 -18.44 6.74
N SER A 121 3.96 -19.49 6.92
CA SER A 121 5.42 -19.34 6.93
C SER A 121 5.94 -18.76 5.61
N ASP A 122 5.38 -19.17 4.51
CA ASP A 122 5.81 -18.71 3.18
C ASP A 122 5.54 -17.23 2.99
N ALA A 123 4.39 -16.74 3.48
CA ALA A 123 4.04 -15.34 3.44
C ALA A 123 5.02 -14.44 4.23
N TYR A 124 5.29 -14.78 5.50
CA TYR A 124 6.24 -13.97 6.28
C TYR A 124 7.69 -14.14 5.82
N ASN A 125 8.09 -15.30 5.27
CA ASN A 125 9.41 -15.47 4.69
C ASN A 125 9.60 -14.63 3.43
N GLU A 126 8.58 -14.51 2.58
CA GLU A 126 8.64 -13.60 1.43
C GLU A 126 8.77 -12.13 1.87
N ALA A 127 8.03 -11.71 2.91
CA ALA A 127 8.21 -10.37 3.46
C ALA A 127 9.63 -10.16 4.04
N ILE A 128 10.18 -11.13 4.79
CA ILE A 128 11.55 -11.11 5.28
C ILE A 128 12.55 -10.99 4.12
N ARG A 129 12.32 -11.72 3.02
CA ARG A 129 13.16 -11.63 1.82
C ARG A 129 13.13 -10.22 1.23
N LEU A 130 11.97 -9.58 1.17
CA LEU A 130 11.84 -8.20 0.66
C LEU A 130 12.51 -7.18 1.58
N PHE A 131 12.36 -7.29 2.91
CA PHE A 131 13.10 -6.44 3.86
C PHE A 131 14.62 -6.63 3.73
N THR A 132 15.08 -7.87 3.57
CA THR A 132 16.49 -8.18 3.36
C THR A 132 16.99 -7.61 2.03
N LEU A 133 16.17 -7.68 0.98
CA LEU A 133 16.48 -7.07 -0.31
C LEU A 133 16.56 -5.55 -0.20
N ALA A 134 15.63 -4.90 0.51
CA ALA A 134 15.67 -3.47 0.76
C ALA A 134 16.96 -3.09 1.48
N ASN A 135 17.32 -3.79 2.56
CA ASN A 135 18.57 -3.54 3.30
C ASN A 135 19.83 -3.73 2.43
N THR A 136 19.87 -4.73 1.55
CA THR A 136 21.05 -5.01 0.71
C THR A 136 21.14 -4.10 -0.49
N LYS A 137 20.01 -3.72 -1.08
CA LYS A 137 19.92 -2.89 -2.28
C LYS A 137 19.95 -1.40 -1.96
N CYS A 138 19.38 -1.01 -0.82
CA CYS A 138 19.24 0.37 -0.36
C CYS A 138 19.66 0.48 1.13
N PRO A 139 20.94 0.36 1.47
CA PRO A 139 21.37 0.41 2.86
C PRO A 139 21.10 1.80 3.46
N GLY A 140 20.33 1.81 4.57
CA GLY A 140 19.99 3.02 5.33
C GLY A 140 18.55 3.53 5.17
N GLN A 141 17.74 2.93 4.28
CA GLN A 141 16.35 3.34 4.05
C GLN A 141 15.37 2.22 4.42
N GLY A 142 14.30 2.52 5.18
CA GLY A 142 13.40 1.53 5.79
C GLY A 142 11.99 1.52 5.26
N ALA A 143 11.30 0.37 5.37
CA ALA A 143 9.94 0.15 4.92
C ALA A 143 9.06 -0.49 6.00
N ALA A 144 7.75 -0.30 5.91
CA ALA A 144 6.77 -0.86 6.83
C ALA A 144 6.09 -2.10 6.25
N VAL A 145 5.98 -3.22 6.96
CA VAL A 145 4.89 -4.21 6.92
C VAL A 145 5.11 -5.48 7.76
N MET A 146 4.08 -5.93 8.48
CA MET A 146 3.73 -7.25 9.01
C MET A 146 4.38 -7.69 10.33
N VAL A 147 3.53 -7.82 11.32
CA VAL A 147 3.88 -8.27 12.69
C VAL A 147 4.75 -9.54 12.68
N ALA A 148 4.36 -10.56 11.91
CA ALA A 148 5.04 -11.85 11.91
C ALA A 148 6.44 -11.83 11.25
N SER A 149 6.68 -10.96 10.27
CA SER A 149 7.97 -10.81 9.62
C SER A 149 8.89 -9.88 10.43
N ILE A 150 8.42 -8.70 10.81
CA ILE A 150 9.24 -7.68 11.46
C ILE A 150 9.85 -8.18 12.78
N ARG A 151 9.09 -8.88 13.61
CA ARG A 151 9.61 -9.44 14.87
C ARG A 151 10.70 -10.50 14.69
N ARG A 152 10.91 -11.01 13.49
CA ARG A 152 11.93 -12.01 13.11
C ARG A 152 13.13 -11.41 12.40
N LEU A 153 13.07 -10.14 12.02
CA LEU A 153 14.19 -9.45 11.38
C LEU A 153 15.35 -9.24 12.37
N SER A 154 16.57 -9.16 11.84
CA SER A 154 17.70 -8.71 12.65
C SER A 154 17.51 -7.26 13.11
N SER A 155 18.13 -6.90 14.24
CA SER A 155 18.10 -5.52 14.74
C SER A 155 18.63 -4.50 13.72
N THR A 156 19.58 -4.89 12.89
CA THR A 156 20.11 -4.05 11.79
C THR A 156 19.00 -3.66 10.82
N ILE A 157 18.17 -4.61 10.40
CA ILE A 157 17.05 -4.34 9.48
C ILE A 157 15.93 -3.63 10.21
N GLN A 158 15.58 -4.02 11.45
CA GLN A 158 14.55 -3.35 12.25
C GLN A 158 14.85 -1.86 12.46
N ASN A 159 16.12 -1.51 12.69
CA ASN A 159 16.53 -0.11 12.88
C ASN A 159 16.34 0.76 11.62
N GLN A 160 16.35 0.17 10.44
CA GLN A 160 16.11 0.86 9.18
C GLN A 160 14.62 1.11 8.89
N ILE A 161 13.71 0.43 9.59
CA ILE A 161 12.29 0.68 9.43
C ILE A 161 11.95 2.00 10.10
N ALA A 162 11.49 2.97 9.32
CA ALA A 162 11.08 4.28 9.82
C ALA A 162 9.74 4.18 10.58
N GLY A 163 8.72 3.57 9.99
CA GLY A 163 7.41 3.39 10.58
C GLY A 163 6.67 2.20 10.02
N VAL A 164 5.66 1.71 10.74
CA VAL A 164 4.78 0.60 10.38
C VAL A 164 3.34 1.02 10.61
N VAL A 165 2.48 0.87 9.60
CA VAL A 165 1.04 1.06 9.73
C VAL A 165 0.35 -0.30 9.57
N LEU A 166 -0.53 -0.63 10.52
CA LEU A 166 -1.31 -1.86 10.54
C LEU A 166 -2.80 -1.52 10.47
N TYR A 167 -3.44 -1.75 9.34
CA TYR A 167 -4.88 -1.56 9.17
C TYR A 167 -5.63 -2.85 9.54
N GLY A 168 -6.64 -2.74 10.41
CA GLY A 168 -7.48 -3.88 10.78
C GLY A 168 -6.70 -5.11 11.24
N ASN A 169 -5.68 -4.92 12.05
CA ASN A 169 -4.72 -5.95 12.41
C ASN A 169 -5.38 -7.15 13.11
N THR A 170 -5.34 -8.32 12.47
CA THR A 170 -5.89 -9.58 13.02
C THR A 170 -5.22 -10.02 14.35
N ARG A 171 -4.03 -9.50 14.64
CA ARG A 171 -3.28 -9.77 15.86
C ARG A 171 -3.40 -8.66 16.90
N ASN A 172 -4.19 -7.63 16.63
CA ASN A 172 -4.30 -6.45 17.50
C ASN A 172 -4.66 -6.80 18.95
N ALA A 173 -5.65 -7.67 19.14
CA ALA A 173 -6.08 -8.08 20.48
C ALA A 173 -5.02 -8.90 21.24
N GLN A 174 -4.17 -9.67 20.55
CA GLN A 174 -3.14 -10.51 21.13
C GLN A 174 -1.84 -9.75 21.40
N GLU A 175 -1.51 -8.78 20.56
CA GLU A 175 -0.24 -8.04 20.59
C GLU A 175 -0.39 -6.59 21.11
N ASN A 176 -1.61 -6.22 21.58
CA ASN A 176 -1.96 -4.87 22.09
C ASN A 176 -1.58 -3.74 21.10
N GLY A 177 -1.86 -3.94 19.83
CA GLY A 177 -1.55 -2.96 18.78
C GLY A 177 -0.07 -2.83 18.42
N ASN A 178 0.80 -3.66 18.97
CA ASN A 178 2.24 -3.55 18.82
C ASN A 178 2.84 -4.71 18.02
N ILE A 179 4.13 -4.60 17.73
CA ILE A 179 4.93 -5.67 17.14
C ILE A 179 5.94 -6.13 18.18
N PRO A 180 5.93 -7.42 18.60
CA PRO A 180 6.90 -7.93 19.56
C PRO A 180 8.35 -7.68 19.15
N ASN A 181 9.18 -7.20 20.08
CA ASN A 181 10.59 -6.86 19.88
C ASN A 181 10.85 -5.72 18.86
N PHE A 182 9.87 -4.85 18.63
CA PHE A 182 9.99 -3.68 17.77
C PHE A 182 9.54 -2.41 18.52
N PRO A 183 10.15 -1.23 18.27
CA PRO A 183 9.79 0.00 18.98
C PRO A 183 8.33 0.40 18.76
N ASN A 184 7.58 0.61 19.85
CA ASN A 184 6.15 0.92 19.79
C ASN A 184 5.87 2.29 19.16
N ASP A 185 6.77 3.26 19.33
CA ASP A 185 6.67 4.60 18.72
C ASP A 185 6.81 4.59 17.21
N LYS A 186 7.28 3.49 16.63
CA LYS A 186 7.33 3.26 15.18
C LYS A 186 6.12 2.48 14.64
N VAL A 187 5.09 2.20 15.45
CA VAL A 187 3.92 1.42 15.05
C VAL A 187 2.66 2.25 15.21
N GLU A 188 1.91 2.39 14.15
CA GLU A 188 0.54 2.90 14.16
C GLU A 188 -0.43 1.78 13.81
N THR A 189 -1.42 1.53 14.68
CA THR A 189 -2.46 0.53 14.44
C THR A 189 -3.81 1.21 14.29
N ILE A 190 -4.31 1.22 13.08
CA ILE A 190 -5.59 1.83 12.71
C ILE A 190 -6.67 0.76 12.81
N CYS A 191 -7.60 0.96 13.74
CA CYS A 191 -8.70 0.04 14.03
C CYS A 191 -10.04 0.77 14.09
N ALA A 192 -10.88 0.59 13.09
CA ALA A 192 -12.22 1.12 13.11
C ALA A 192 -13.02 0.51 14.29
N LEU A 193 -13.79 1.33 15.00
CA LEU A 193 -14.54 0.94 16.21
C LEU A 193 -15.48 -0.26 15.98
N THR A 194 -15.95 -0.44 14.75
CA THR A 194 -16.86 -1.52 14.37
C THR A 194 -16.15 -2.70 13.71
N ASP A 195 -14.81 -2.69 13.64
CA ASP A 195 -14.05 -3.78 13.04
C ASP A 195 -13.85 -4.94 14.01
N GLY A 196 -14.68 -5.98 13.87
CA GLY A 196 -14.56 -7.19 14.70
C GLY A 196 -13.22 -7.91 14.57
N VAL A 197 -12.54 -7.78 13.43
CA VAL A 197 -11.22 -8.40 13.19
C VAL A 197 -10.18 -7.81 14.13
N CYS A 198 -10.13 -6.50 14.25
CA CYS A 198 -9.23 -5.77 15.14
C CYS A 198 -9.44 -6.11 16.63
N TYR A 199 -10.65 -6.48 17.00
CA TYR A 199 -11.01 -6.85 18.37
C TYR A 199 -11.00 -8.37 18.61
N GLY A 200 -10.36 -9.13 17.75
CA GLY A 200 -10.04 -10.54 17.94
C GLY A 200 -11.17 -11.52 17.63
N THR A 201 -12.26 -11.07 17.02
CA THR A 201 -13.38 -11.97 16.63
C THR A 201 -13.20 -12.59 15.25
N LEU A 202 -12.31 -12.09 14.42
CA LEU A 202 -12.15 -12.41 12.99
C LEU A 202 -13.45 -12.23 12.16
N THR A 203 -14.43 -11.48 12.69
CA THR A 203 -15.66 -11.15 11.98
C THR A 203 -15.43 -9.93 11.10
N VAL A 204 -15.44 -10.12 9.80
CA VAL A 204 -15.37 -9.03 8.82
C VAL A 204 -16.66 -8.24 8.84
N THR A 205 -16.59 -6.97 9.17
CA THR A 205 -17.70 -6.01 9.24
C THR A 205 -17.49 -4.88 8.24
N ALA A 206 -18.46 -3.98 8.12
CA ALA A 206 -18.30 -2.77 7.31
C ALA A 206 -17.10 -1.91 7.78
N GLY A 207 -16.81 -1.88 9.09
CA GLY A 207 -15.63 -1.21 9.63
C GLY A 207 -14.32 -1.79 9.12
N HIS A 208 -14.25 -3.10 8.88
CA HIS A 208 -13.06 -3.72 8.27
C HIS A 208 -12.82 -3.31 6.80
N LEU A 209 -13.79 -2.72 6.17
CA LEU A 209 -13.75 -2.30 4.76
C LEU A 209 -13.65 -0.77 4.61
N SER A 210 -13.56 -0.01 5.71
CA SER A 210 -13.59 1.47 5.68
C SER A 210 -12.21 2.15 5.67
N TYR A 211 -11.13 1.40 5.80
CA TYR A 211 -9.76 1.95 5.98
C TYR A 211 -9.23 2.80 4.82
N GLY A 212 -9.92 2.85 3.68
CA GLY A 212 -9.60 3.78 2.61
C GLY A 212 -9.65 5.25 3.02
N ASP A 213 -10.48 5.58 4.03
CA ASP A 213 -10.62 6.92 4.57
C ASP A 213 -9.46 7.32 5.51
N ASP A 214 -8.71 6.32 6.04
CA ASP A 214 -7.61 6.51 6.99
C ASP A 214 -6.23 6.60 6.31
N VAL A 215 -6.19 6.67 4.97
CA VAL A 215 -4.93 6.72 4.21
C VAL A 215 -4.13 7.96 4.51
N ASP A 216 -4.79 9.11 4.68
CA ASP A 216 -4.09 10.36 4.99
C ASP A 216 -3.46 10.30 6.38
N ASP A 217 -4.15 9.81 7.40
CA ASP A 217 -3.61 9.62 8.76
C ASP A 217 -2.39 8.69 8.76
N ALA A 218 -2.45 7.61 7.99
CA ALA A 218 -1.33 6.68 7.84
C ALA A 218 -0.12 7.32 7.15
N VAL A 219 -0.35 8.14 6.13
CA VAL A 219 0.75 8.84 5.44
C VAL A 219 1.34 9.92 6.35
N ASP A 220 0.52 10.67 7.07
CA ASP A 220 1.00 11.68 8.02
C ASP A 220 1.88 11.03 9.10
N PHE A 221 1.45 9.89 9.67
CA PHE A 221 2.28 9.12 10.60
C PHE A 221 3.60 8.66 9.99
N LEU A 222 3.58 8.12 8.76
CA LEU A 222 4.80 7.67 8.08
C LEU A 222 5.72 8.84 7.76
N SER A 223 5.18 9.97 7.33
CA SER A 223 5.95 11.18 7.00
C SER A 223 6.65 11.76 8.23
N ASP A 224 5.97 11.78 9.38
CA ASP A 224 6.58 12.17 10.66
C ASP A 224 7.79 11.29 11.04
N ARG A 225 7.82 10.03 10.61
CA ARG A 225 8.89 9.06 10.90
C ARG A 225 9.99 9.08 9.84
N ILE A 226 9.66 9.40 8.60
CA ILE A 226 10.63 9.55 7.50
C ILE A 226 11.41 10.87 7.66
N GLY A 227 10.76 11.92 8.15
CA GLY A 227 11.33 13.26 8.25
C GLY A 227 11.49 13.93 6.89
N ASP A 228 12.24 15.01 6.88
CA ASP A 228 12.62 15.74 5.66
C ASP A 228 13.74 14.98 4.93
N ALA A 229 13.36 13.96 4.11
CA ALA A 229 14.27 13.09 3.37
C ALA A 229 14.84 13.78 2.11
#